data_1ee2346610e3ef772cdcac4d75dc6481
#
_entry.id   1ee2346610e3ef772cdcac4d75dc6481
#
_cell.length_a   1.000
_cell.length_b   1.000
_cell.length_c   1.000
_cell.angle_alpha   90.00
_cell.angle_beta   90.00
_cell.angle_gamma   90.00
#
_symmetry.space_group_name_H-M   'P 1'
#
loop_
_entity.id
_entity.type
_entity.pdbx_description
1 polymer ?
#
loop_
_entity_poly.entity_id
_entity_poly.type
_entity_poly.pdbx_seq_one_letter_code
_entity_poly.pdbx_strand_id
1 'polypeptide(L)'
;MKRYIEGVDRSQGTLLPEQLDDWVHEDSPVRVVDVFVDELDLADLGFVRCEPSNTGRPGYHPSILLKLYIYGYLNRIQSSRRLEREAGRNIEVMWLVGRLVPDHKTIADFRRDNGGAIKKVCTRFVRLCREIGLLAKPSVAIDGSKFKAVNNRDRNFTKGKLARRMEQIEESVARYLHQMDSADRQERDDIHAAKIERLQEKVERLRQEMVRLKEIEKKMLETPDQQVSLTDPDSRSMATSGRGSGMVGYNTQTAVDTEHHLIVAHEVTNVGNDRAQLANMAKASKQAFEADHLEVVADRGYFNSEEVLACVEQKITVTMPKPMTSANRIKGLFVKQDFRYLNDEDVYLCPAGERLIYRYTREEADLMIRRYWSSNCPSCAMRSKCTTSKYRRIQRWEQEHHLEAMQARLDADPDKMRQRRVTAEHPFGTIKSWMGATHFLTKRLPNVRAEMALHVLAYNMTRVMNIIGSKALVAAIRG
;
A
#
# COMPACT_ATOMS: atom_id res chain seq x y z
N MET A 1 -34.97 -24.13 44.37
CA MET A 1 -33.98 -24.83 43.49
C MET A 1 -33.42 -23.85 42.48
N LYS A 2 -32.11 -23.67 42.44
CA LYS A 2 -31.44 -22.90 41.37
C LYS A 2 -31.49 -23.77 40.14
N ARG A 3 -32.26 -23.39 39.10
CA ARG A 3 -32.30 -24.08 37.80
C ARG A 3 -31.29 -23.43 36.86
N TYR A 4 -30.47 -24.24 36.20
CA TYR A 4 -29.61 -23.85 35.13
C TYR A 4 -30.28 -24.15 33.78
N ILE A 5 -29.90 -23.44 32.73
CA ILE A 5 -30.23 -23.83 31.35
C ILE A 5 -29.31 -24.99 31.01
N GLU A 6 -29.84 -26.15 30.73
CA GLU A 6 -29.11 -27.38 30.41
C GLU A 6 -29.04 -27.54 28.89
N GLY A 7 -27.87 -27.99 28.38
CA GLY A 7 -27.72 -28.37 26.98
C GLY A 7 -28.28 -29.76 26.69
N VAL A 8 -28.37 -30.09 25.40
CA VAL A 8 -28.80 -31.42 24.92
C VAL A 8 -27.71 -32.44 25.21
N ASP A 9 -28.10 -33.67 25.61
CA ASP A 9 -27.15 -34.77 25.79
C ASP A 9 -26.44 -35.10 24.47
N ARG A 10 -25.13 -35.22 24.53
CA ARG A 10 -24.28 -35.48 23.36
C ARG A 10 -24.53 -36.85 22.73
N SER A 11 -25.08 -37.78 23.47
CA SER A 11 -25.44 -39.13 23.02
C SER A 11 -26.90 -39.28 22.57
N GLN A 12 -27.67 -38.19 22.67
CA GLN A 12 -29.07 -38.19 22.25
C GLN A 12 -29.17 -38.31 20.72
N GLY A 13 -29.75 -39.38 20.22
CA GLY A 13 -30.09 -39.52 18.81
C GLY A 13 -31.30 -38.64 18.45
N THR A 14 -31.23 -37.97 17.31
CA THR A 14 -32.33 -37.21 16.73
C THR A 14 -33.19 -38.13 15.84
N LEU A 15 -34.52 -38.01 15.90
CA LEU A 15 -35.42 -38.81 15.10
C LEU A 15 -35.33 -38.47 13.59
N LEU A 16 -35.04 -37.21 13.28
CA LEU A 16 -34.78 -36.71 11.93
C LEU A 16 -33.33 -36.23 11.88
N PRO A 17 -32.57 -36.58 10.81
CA PRO A 17 -31.20 -36.09 10.64
C PRO A 17 -31.21 -34.59 10.45
N GLU A 18 -30.45 -33.87 11.27
CA GLU A 18 -30.23 -32.42 11.11
C GLU A 18 -29.40 -32.15 9.86
N GLN A 19 -29.78 -31.11 9.09
CA GLN A 19 -29.03 -30.64 7.95
C GLN A 19 -28.06 -29.55 8.41
N LEU A 20 -26.92 -29.39 7.70
CA LEU A 20 -25.99 -28.29 7.98
C LEU A 20 -26.67 -26.92 7.83
N ASP A 21 -27.69 -26.82 6.99
CA ASP A 21 -28.45 -25.59 6.74
C ASP A 21 -29.25 -25.14 7.98
N ASP A 22 -29.69 -26.07 8.84
CA ASP A 22 -30.39 -25.76 10.07
C ASP A 22 -29.53 -25.05 11.11
N TRP A 23 -28.18 -25.19 10.99
CA TRP A 23 -27.20 -24.58 11.88
C TRP A 23 -26.69 -23.24 11.42
N VAL A 24 -26.96 -22.83 10.20
CA VAL A 24 -26.49 -21.56 9.60
C VAL A 24 -27.68 -20.60 9.48
N HIS A 25 -27.67 -19.58 10.31
CA HIS A 25 -28.74 -18.59 10.32
C HIS A 25 -28.95 -17.93 8.95
N GLU A 26 -30.17 -17.52 8.62
CA GLU A 26 -30.50 -16.93 7.31
C GLU A 26 -29.79 -15.61 7.04
N ASP A 27 -29.45 -14.83 8.07
CA ASP A 27 -28.73 -13.57 7.98
C ASP A 27 -27.23 -13.70 8.23
N SER A 28 -26.72 -14.97 8.35
CA SER A 28 -25.28 -15.18 8.52
C SER A 28 -24.47 -14.64 7.33
N PRO A 29 -23.37 -13.91 7.57
CA PRO A 29 -22.46 -13.44 6.54
C PRO A 29 -21.93 -14.54 5.62
N VAL A 30 -21.88 -15.79 6.09
CA VAL A 30 -21.42 -16.93 5.29
C VAL A 30 -22.31 -17.19 4.06
N ARG A 31 -23.61 -16.90 4.15
CA ARG A 31 -24.56 -17.01 3.04
C ARG A 31 -24.28 -15.96 1.94
N VAL A 32 -23.83 -14.78 2.33
CA VAL A 32 -23.38 -13.76 1.35
C VAL A 32 -22.16 -14.27 0.57
N VAL A 33 -21.20 -14.90 1.26
CA VAL A 33 -20.01 -15.47 0.60
C VAL A 33 -20.41 -16.56 -0.39
N ASP A 34 -21.32 -17.43 0.01
CA ASP A 34 -21.81 -18.54 -0.80
C ASP A 34 -22.42 -18.03 -2.10
N VAL A 35 -23.47 -17.23 -1.97
CA VAL A 35 -24.21 -16.69 -3.12
C VAL A 35 -23.30 -15.81 -4.01
N PHE A 36 -22.47 -14.96 -3.43
CA PHE A 36 -21.58 -14.11 -4.21
C PHE A 36 -20.61 -14.90 -5.08
N VAL A 37 -20.01 -15.96 -4.54
CA VAL A 37 -19.07 -16.78 -5.32
C VAL A 37 -19.79 -17.64 -6.37
N ASP A 38 -20.99 -18.10 -6.08
CA ASP A 38 -21.76 -18.94 -7.01
C ASP A 38 -22.26 -18.15 -8.24
N GLU A 39 -22.50 -16.83 -8.08
CA GLU A 39 -22.83 -15.92 -9.19
C GLU A 39 -21.63 -15.44 -10.02
N LEU A 40 -20.40 -15.86 -9.68
CA LEU A 40 -19.21 -15.49 -10.45
C LEU A 40 -18.93 -16.50 -11.57
N ASP A 41 -18.74 -15.99 -12.78
CA ASP A 41 -18.06 -16.77 -13.84
C ASP A 41 -16.56 -16.83 -13.54
N LEU A 42 -16.14 -17.89 -12.88
CA LEU A 42 -14.74 -18.06 -12.46
C LEU A 42 -13.79 -18.28 -13.65
N ALA A 43 -14.28 -18.85 -14.75
CA ALA A 43 -13.49 -19.07 -15.95
C ALA A 43 -13.19 -17.72 -16.65
N ASP A 44 -14.20 -16.87 -16.82
CA ASP A 44 -14.05 -15.51 -17.38
C ASP A 44 -13.13 -14.63 -16.50
N LEU A 45 -13.22 -14.77 -15.20
CA LEU A 45 -12.31 -14.09 -14.27
C LEU A 45 -10.87 -14.60 -14.38
N GLY A 46 -10.64 -15.75 -15.02
CA GLY A 46 -9.34 -16.34 -15.28
C GLY A 46 -8.81 -17.22 -14.13
N PHE A 47 -9.71 -17.83 -13.35
CA PHE A 47 -9.30 -18.86 -12.41
C PHE A 47 -8.85 -20.12 -13.14
N VAL A 48 -7.75 -20.71 -12.67
CA VAL A 48 -7.27 -21.98 -13.21
C VAL A 48 -8.06 -23.16 -12.61
N ARG A 49 -8.20 -24.23 -13.39
CA ARG A 49 -8.89 -25.47 -12.99
C ARG A 49 -10.41 -25.34 -12.77
N CYS A 50 -11.07 -24.45 -13.50
CA CYS A 50 -12.53 -24.40 -13.54
C CYS A 50 -13.12 -25.65 -14.21
N GLU A 51 -12.38 -26.24 -15.18
CA GLU A 51 -12.75 -27.51 -15.79
C GLU A 51 -11.96 -28.67 -15.16
N PRO A 52 -12.61 -29.81 -14.90
CA PRO A 52 -11.94 -30.96 -14.33
C PRO A 52 -10.93 -31.56 -15.34
N SER A 53 -9.78 -31.98 -14.84
CA SER A 53 -8.80 -32.71 -15.67
C SER A 53 -9.28 -34.10 -15.96
N ASN A 54 -9.06 -34.60 -17.21
CA ASN A 54 -9.46 -35.94 -17.65
C ASN A 54 -8.68 -37.06 -16.95
N THR A 55 -7.54 -36.77 -16.35
CA THR A 55 -6.66 -37.73 -15.71
C THR A 55 -6.07 -37.15 -14.39
N GLY A 56 -5.68 -38.05 -13.50
CA GLY A 56 -5.06 -37.70 -12.21
C GLY A 56 -6.08 -37.68 -11.05
N ARG A 57 -5.61 -37.28 -9.85
CA ARG A 57 -6.47 -37.13 -8.69
C ARG A 57 -7.43 -35.95 -8.89
N PRO A 58 -8.74 -36.09 -8.65
CA PRO A 58 -9.68 -35.00 -8.71
C PRO A 58 -9.26 -33.84 -7.80
N GLY A 59 -9.24 -32.61 -8.36
CA GLY A 59 -8.97 -31.38 -7.61
C GLY A 59 -10.25 -30.78 -7.04
N TYR A 60 -10.09 -29.83 -6.14
CA TYR A 60 -11.22 -29.01 -5.66
C TYR A 60 -11.56 -27.96 -6.73
N HIS A 61 -12.84 -27.72 -6.94
CA HIS A 61 -13.28 -26.61 -7.81
C HIS A 61 -12.83 -25.26 -7.21
N PRO A 62 -12.41 -24.28 -8.02
CA PRO A 62 -11.92 -22.98 -7.55
C PRO A 62 -12.91 -22.25 -6.62
N SER A 63 -14.21 -22.40 -6.81
CA SER A 63 -15.23 -21.79 -5.96
C SER A 63 -15.09 -22.20 -4.49
N ILE A 64 -14.79 -23.47 -4.21
CA ILE A 64 -14.61 -23.99 -2.85
C ILE A 64 -13.46 -23.27 -2.13
N LEU A 65 -12.33 -23.12 -2.82
CA LEU A 65 -11.15 -22.47 -2.26
C LEU A 65 -11.30 -20.95 -2.17
N LEU A 66 -12.04 -20.33 -3.10
CA LEU A 66 -12.36 -18.92 -3.05
C LEU A 66 -13.31 -18.61 -1.89
N LYS A 67 -14.40 -19.40 -1.72
CA LYS A 67 -15.32 -19.31 -0.59
C LYS A 67 -14.57 -19.41 0.74
N LEU A 68 -13.69 -20.39 0.85
CA LEU A 68 -12.87 -20.61 2.05
C LEU A 68 -11.95 -19.41 2.36
N TYR A 69 -11.33 -18.82 1.35
CA TYR A 69 -10.51 -17.62 1.55
C TYR A 69 -11.32 -16.40 1.95
N ILE A 70 -12.43 -16.11 1.26
CA ILE A 70 -13.28 -14.96 1.60
C ILE A 70 -13.78 -15.09 3.04
N TYR A 71 -14.32 -16.26 3.42
CA TYR A 71 -14.73 -16.55 4.80
C TYR A 71 -13.59 -16.32 5.79
N GLY A 72 -12.40 -16.82 5.46
CA GLY A 72 -11.22 -16.67 6.32
C GLY A 72 -10.82 -15.20 6.54
N TYR A 73 -10.82 -14.39 5.51
CA TYR A 73 -10.47 -12.97 5.63
C TYR A 73 -11.56 -12.17 6.37
N LEU A 74 -12.83 -12.50 6.21
CA LEU A 74 -13.93 -11.93 7.02
C LEU A 74 -13.76 -12.23 8.50
N ASN A 75 -13.29 -13.45 8.85
CA ASN A 75 -13.19 -13.97 10.22
C ASN A 75 -11.75 -13.92 10.79
N ARG A 76 -10.82 -13.15 10.19
CA ARG A 76 -9.41 -13.01 10.62
C ARG A 76 -8.62 -14.33 10.60
N ILE A 77 -8.99 -15.25 9.73
CA ILE A 77 -8.35 -16.56 9.54
C ILE A 77 -7.60 -16.56 8.22
N GLN A 78 -6.45 -15.91 8.16
CA GLN A 78 -5.68 -15.68 6.92
C GLN A 78 -4.68 -16.81 6.61
N SER A 79 -4.33 -17.64 7.60
CA SER A 79 -3.39 -18.74 7.47
C SER A 79 -4.04 -19.97 6.84
N SER A 80 -3.43 -20.52 5.77
CA SER A 80 -3.92 -21.74 5.11
C SER A 80 -4.04 -22.94 6.07
N ARG A 81 -3.11 -23.08 7.02
CA ARG A 81 -3.17 -24.14 8.05
C ARG A 81 -4.33 -23.95 9.02
N ARG A 82 -4.67 -22.70 9.32
CA ARG A 82 -5.86 -22.42 10.14
C ARG A 82 -7.14 -22.68 9.34
N LEU A 83 -7.18 -22.30 8.06
CA LEU A 83 -8.32 -22.58 7.18
C LEU A 83 -8.58 -24.07 7.02
N GLU A 84 -7.55 -24.90 6.81
CA GLU A 84 -7.65 -26.36 6.82
C GLU A 84 -8.29 -26.87 8.11
N ARG A 85 -7.85 -26.35 9.26
CA ARG A 85 -8.42 -26.74 10.57
C ARG A 85 -9.88 -26.33 10.72
N GLU A 86 -10.24 -25.12 10.28
CA GLU A 86 -11.63 -24.64 10.35
C GLU A 86 -12.56 -25.45 9.43
N ALA A 87 -12.09 -25.86 8.25
CA ALA A 87 -12.84 -26.72 7.34
C ALA A 87 -13.27 -28.06 7.98
N GLY A 88 -12.49 -28.58 8.94
CA GLY A 88 -12.81 -29.81 9.64
C GLY A 88 -13.59 -29.66 10.95
N ARG A 89 -13.87 -28.45 11.45
CA ARG A 89 -14.47 -28.24 12.78
C ARG A 89 -15.49 -27.11 12.90
N ASN A 90 -15.47 -26.15 11.98
CA ASN A 90 -16.35 -24.98 12.02
C ASN A 90 -17.59 -25.25 11.17
N ILE A 91 -18.75 -25.18 11.77
CA ILE A 91 -20.02 -25.55 11.12
C ILE A 91 -20.34 -24.67 9.92
N GLU A 92 -20.09 -23.35 9.99
CA GLU A 92 -20.30 -22.44 8.88
C GLU A 92 -19.37 -22.75 7.70
N VAL A 93 -18.10 -23.10 7.99
CA VAL A 93 -17.14 -23.51 6.94
C VAL A 93 -17.53 -24.85 6.35
N MET A 94 -17.95 -25.81 7.18
CA MET A 94 -18.43 -27.12 6.71
C MET A 94 -19.66 -26.96 5.80
N TRP A 95 -20.57 -26.09 6.14
CA TRP A 95 -21.72 -25.74 5.30
C TRP A 95 -21.26 -25.11 3.98
N LEU A 96 -20.39 -24.08 4.03
CA LEU A 96 -19.92 -23.30 2.90
C LEU A 96 -19.18 -24.15 1.85
N VAL A 97 -18.38 -25.11 2.29
CA VAL A 97 -17.55 -25.95 1.41
C VAL A 97 -18.06 -27.38 1.25
N GLY A 98 -19.28 -27.69 1.71
CA GLY A 98 -19.91 -29.02 1.57
C GLY A 98 -19.12 -30.11 2.31
N ARG A 99 -18.62 -29.86 3.51
CA ARG A 99 -17.78 -30.76 4.34
C ARG A 99 -16.43 -31.15 3.69
N LEU A 100 -16.01 -30.43 2.63
CA LEU A 100 -14.68 -30.65 2.06
C LEU A 100 -13.60 -30.07 2.97
N VAL A 101 -12.46 -30.78 3.09
CA VAL A 101 -11.31 -30.34 3.91
C VAL A 101 -10.07 -30.29 3.03
N PRO A 102 -9.87 -29.20 2.26
CA PRO A 102 -8.66 -29.02 1.48
C PRO A 102 -7.45 -28.87 2.41
N ASP A 103 -6.34 -29.54 2.08
CA ASP A 103 -5.09 -29.39 2.82
C ASP A 103 -4.48 -27.97 2.63
N HIS A 104 -3.68 -27.55 3.60
CA HIS A 104 -3.10 -26.20 3.64
C HIS A 104 -2.19 -25.86 2.45
N LYS A 105 -1.60 -26.88 1.81
CA LYS A 105 -0.77 -26.69 0.62
C LYS A 105 -1.67 -26.36 -0.58
N THR A 106 -2.75 -27.12 -0.78
CA THR A 106 -3.76 -26.86 -1.82
C THR A 106 -4.35 -25.47 -1.66
N ILE A 107 -4.71 -25.07 -0.42
CA ILE A 107 -5.21 -23.72 -0.12
C ILE A 107 -4.18 -22.66 -0.49
N ALA A 108 -2.90 -22.84 -0.09
CA ALA A 108 -1.84 -21.87 -0.37
C ALA A 108 -1.51 -21.77 -1.86
N ASP A 109 -1.46 -22.89 -2.57
CA ASP A 109 -1.20 -22.96 -4.00
C ASP A 109 -2.31 -22.27 -4.79
N PHE A 110 -3.59 -22.43 -4.42
CA PHE A 110 -4.71 -21.73 -5.04
C PHE A 110 -4.52 -20.21 -5.03
N ARG A 111 -4.17 -19.60 -3.89
CA ARG A 111 -3.94 -18.16 -3.79
C ARG A 111 -2.76 -17.70 -4.65
N ARG A 112 -1.68 -18.49 -4.67
CA ARG A 112 -0.49 -18.21 -5.47
C ARG A 112 -0.82 -18.21 -6.96
N ASP A 113 -1.58 -19.20 -7.40
CA ASP A 113 -1.82 -19.46 -8.83
C ASP A 113 -2.94 -18.58 -9.40
N ASN A 114 -3.84 -18.04 -8.54
CA ASN A 114 -5.01 -17.26 -8.95
C ASN A 114 -4.97 -15.78 -8.52
N GLY A 115 -3.80 -15.21 -8.24
CA GLY A 115 -3.69 -13.85 -7.72
C GLY A 115 -4.35 -12.78 -8.60
N GLY A 116 -4.22 -12.89 -9.92
CA GLY A 116 -4.85 -11.97 -10.87
C GLY A 116 -6.39 -12.10 -10.89
N ALA A 117 -6.89 -13.32 -10.83
CA ALA A 117 -8.33 -13.61 -10.78
C ALA A 117 -8.95 -13.08 -9.47
N ILE A 118 -8.29 -13.26 -8.34
CA ILE A 118 -8.73 -12.73 -7.03
C ILE A 118 -8.86 -11.18 -7.09
N LYS A 119 -7.95 -10.48 -7.76
CA LYS A 119 -8.07 -9.02 -7.95
C LYS A 119 -9.31 -8.66 -8.76
N LYS A 120 -9.63 -9.43 -9.81
CA LYS A 120 -10.85 -9.22 -10.62
C LYS A 120 -12.13 -9.48 -9.82
N VAL A 121 -12.13 -10.41 -8.84
CA VAL A 121 -13.26 -10.61 -7.92
C VAL A 121 -13.55 -9.35 -7.13
N CYS A 122 -12.52 -8.63 -6.64
CA CYS A 122 -12.71 -7.34 -5.99
C CYS A 122 -13.39 -6.32 -6.92
N THR A 123 -12.94 -6.24 -8.17
CA THR A 123 -13.55 -5.35 -9.18
C THR A 123 -15.02 -5.71 -9.44
N ARG A 124 -15.34 -7.00 -9.50
CA ARG A 124 -16.73 -7.45 -9.65
C ARG A 124 -17.61 -7.06 -8.47
N PHE A 125 -17.08 -7.17 -7.25
CA PHE A 125 -17.80 -6.73 -6.04
C PHE A 125 -18.02 -5.20 -6.02
N VAL A 126 -17.03 -4.40 -6.43
CA VAL A 126 -17.18 -2.94 -6.56
C VAL A 126 -18.25 -2.58 -7.60
N ARG A 127 -18.28 -3.30 -8.72
CA ARG A 127 -19.32 -3.15 -9.73
C ARG A 127 -20.70 -3.45 -9.16
N LEU A 128 -20.86 -4.53 -8.40
CA LEU A 128 -22.11 -4.83 -7.68
C LEU A 128 -22.51 -3.68 -6.74
N CYS A 129 -21.56 -3.13 -5.97
CA CYS A 129 -21.83 -1.99 -5.09
C CYS A 129 -22.37 -0.77 -5.86
N ARG A 130 -21.89 -0.54 -7.09
CA ARG A 130 -22.41 0.51 -7.96
C ARG A 130 -23.81 0.16 -8.48
N GLU A 131 -24.05 -1.06 -8.94
CA GLU A 131 -25.34 -1.53 -9.46
C GLU A 131 -26.45 -1.40 -8.40
N ILE A 132 -26.13 -1.62 -7.12
CA ILE A 132 -27.07 -1.44 -5.99
C ILE A 132 -27.12 0.00 -5.44
N GLY A 133 -26.48 0.96 -6.12
CA GLY A 133 -26.58 2.39 -5.80
C GLY A 133 -25.67 2.89 -4.67
N LEU A 134 -24.76 2.08 -4.13
CA LEU A 134 -23.84 2.50 -3.07
C LEU A 134 -22.66 3.37 -3.58
N LEU A 135 -22.50 3.54 -4.87
CA LEU A 135 -21.46 4.36 -5.50
C LEU A 135 -22.08 5.40 -6.43
N ALA A 136 -23.07 6.14 -5.94
CA ALA A 136 -23.80 7.13 -6.74
C ALA A 136 -22.98 8.41 -7.00
N LYS A 137 -22.11 8.80 -6.05
CA LYS A 137 -21.31 10.01 -6.14
C LYS A 137 -19.87 9.69 -6.54
N PRO A 138 -19.40 10.07 -7.75
CA PRO A 138 -18.03 9.79 -8.19
C PRO A 138 -17.01 10.72 -7.49
N SER A 139 -16.72 10.43 -6.24
CA SER A 139 -15.79 11.18 -5.39
C SER A 139 -15.00 10.22 -4.50
N VAL A 140 -13.65 10.32 -4.53
CA VAL A 140 -12.75 9.45 -3.77
C VAL A 140 -11.70 10.22 -2.99
N ALA A 141 -11.31 9.66 -1.85
CA ALA A 141 -10.09 10.01 -1.14
C ALA A 141 -9.00 8.99 -1.46
N ILE A 142 -7.85 9.45 -1.95
CA ILE A 142 -6.69 8.58 -2.23
C ILE A 142 -5.68 8.69 -1.10
N ASP A 143 -5.21 7.54 -0.63
CA ASP A 143 -4.17 7.43 0.40
C ASP A 143 -3.32 6.18 0.25
N GLY A 144 -2.09 6.25 0.77
CA GLY A 144 -1.15 5.15 0.82
C GLY A 144 -0.80 4.77 2.25
N SER A 145 -0.71 3.48 2.51
CA SER A 145 -0.25 2.99 3.81
C SER A 145 0.74 1.86 3.68
N LYS A 146 1.76 1.88 4.55
CA LYS A 146 2.83 0.91 4.51
C LYS A 146 2.50 -0.31 5.35
N PHE A 147 2.72 -1.50 4.77
CA PHE A 147 2.53 -2.79 5.40
C PHE A 147 3.86 -3.54 5.44
N LYS A 148 4.15 -4.16 6.57
CA LYS A 148 5.38 -4.91 6.75
C LYS A 148 5.38 -6.17 5.88
N ALA A 149 6.49 -6.43 5.19
CA ALA A 149 6.69 -7.69 4.47
C ALA A 149 7.08 -8.84 5.40
N VAL A 150 6.99 -10.07 4.89
CA VAL A 150 7.66 -11.23 5.50
C VAL A 150 9.16 -11.02 5.37
N ASN A 151 9.76 -10.39 6.36
CA ASN A 151 11.16 -10.02 6.28
C ASN A 151 11.89 -10.19 7.63
N ASN A 152 13.18 -10.51 7.54
CA ASN A 152 14.10 -10.40 8.65
C ASN A 152 14.93 -9.12 8.45
N ARG A 153 14.91 -8.22 9.44
CA ARG A 153 15.62 -6.94 9.40
C ARG A 153 17.10 -7.08 9.03
N ASP A 154 17.72 -8.16 9.47
CA ASP A 154 19.16 -8.40 9.25
C ASP A 154 19.49 -8.92 7.85
N ARG A 155 18.47 -9.37 7.11
CA ARG A 155 18.57 -9.84 5.72
C ARG A 155 18.16 -8.81 4.67
N ASN A 156 17.95 -7.55 5.08
CA ASN A 156 17.67 -6.45 4.16
C ASN A 156 18.86 -5.49 4.11
N PHE A 157 19.42 -5.31 2.94
CA PHE A 157 20.63 -4.52 2.69
C PHE A 157 20.28 -3.29 1.85
N THR A 158 20.73 -2.13 2.34
CA THR A 158 20.81 -0.87 1.61
C THR A 158 22.27 -0.47 1.52
N LYS A 159 22.66 0.36 0.57
CA LYS A 159 24.05 0.80 0.39
C LYS A 159 24.70 1.26 1.69
N GLY A 160 24.02 2.11 2.47
CA GLY A 160 24.59 2.63 3.72
C GLY A 160 24.66 1.58 4.84
N LYS A 161 23.78 0.58 4.86
CA LYS A 161 23.86 -0.53 5.84
C LYS A 161 24.98 -1.48 5.48
N LEU A 162 25.14 -1.78 4.19
CA LEU A 162 26.17 -2.67 3.71
C LEU A 162 27.57 -2.09 3.96
N ALA A 163 27.79 -0.83 3.58
CA ALA A 163 29.06 -0.14 3.81
C ALA A 163 29.47 -0.14 5.29
N ARG A 164 28.53 0.24 6.18
CA ARG A 164 28.79 0.22 7.64
C ARG A 164 29.12 -1.17 8.16
N ARG A 165 28.46 -2.21 7.65
CA ARG A 165 28.74 -3.60 8.10
C ARG A 165 30.11 -4.08 7.63
N MET A 166 30.51 -3.75 6.41
CA MET A 166 31.83 -4.06 5.87
C MET A 166 32.93 -3.37 6.68
N GLU A 167 32.78 -2.08 6.97
CA GLU A 167 33.69 -1.31 7.83
C GLU A 167 33.82 -1.93 9.23
N GLN A 168 32.71 -2.29 9.89
CA GLN A 168 32.73 -2.97 11.18
C GLN A 168 33.48 -4.31 11.15
N ILE A 169 33.37 -5.04 10.05
CA ILE A 169 34.09 -6.30 9.88
C ILE A 169 35.58 -6.05 9.73
N GLU A 170 35.96 -5.06 8.91
CA GLU A 170 37.37 -4.69 8.72
C GLU A 170 38.03 -4.25 10.03
N GLU A 171 37.37 -3.38 10.81
CA GLU A 171 37.82 -2.97 12.16
C GLU A 171 37.96 -4.18 13.11
N SER A 172 36.98 -5.10 13.06
CA SER A 172 37.01 -6.29 13.91
C SER A 172 38.11 -7.25 13.55
N VAL A 173 38.38 -7.45 12.25
CA VAL A 173 39.49 -8.27 11.75
C VAL A 173 40.82 -7.64 12.17
N ALA A 174 41.03 -6.33 11.98
CA ALA A 174 42.22 -5.63 12.39
C ALA A 174 42.47 -5.77 13.90
N ARG A 175 41.45 -5.61 14.72
CA ARG A 175 41.50 -5.77 16.17
C ARG A 175 41.88 -7.19 16.57
N TYR A 176 41.30 -8.22 15.95
CA TYR A 176 41.60 -9.61 16.27
C TYR A 176 43.00 -10.01 15.81
N LEU A 177 43.47 -9.53 14.66
CA LEU A 177 44.87 -9.73 14.24
C LEU A 177 45.87 -9.10 15.22
N HIS A 178 45.61 -7.86 15.67
CA HIS A 178 46.43 -7.21 16.69
C HIS A 178 46.44 -8.02 18.04
N GLN A 179 45.29 -8.59 18.43
CA GLN A 179 45.25 -9.46 19.62
C GLN A 179 46.03 -10.75 19.45
N MET A 180 46.05 -11.32 18.24
CA MET A 180 46.87 -12.49 17.92
C MET A 180 48.36 -12.15 18.01
N ASP A 181 48.81 -11.05 17.39
CA ASP A 181 50.18 -10.60 17.47
C ASP A 181 50.65 -10.32 18.90
N SER A 182 49.73 -9.78 19.73
CA SER A 182 50.02 -9.52 21.15
C SER A 182 50.12 -10.83 21.97
N ALA A 183 49.31 -11.85 21.65
CA ALA A 183 49.34 -13.13 22.29
C ALA A 183 50.56 -13.97 21.87
N ASP A 184 51.02 -13.84 20.63
CA ASP A 184 52.20 -14.58 20.12
C ASP A 184 53.54 -14.08 20.70
N ARG A 185 53.55 -12.86 21.25
CA ARG A 185 54.71 -12.25 21.94
C ARG A 185 54.83 -12.66 23.41
N GLN A 186 53.83 -13.33 23.99
CA GLN A 186 53.83 -13.85 25.35
C GLN A 186 54.33 -15.28 25.38
N GLU A 187 54.89 -15.77 26.53
CA GLU A 187 55.35 -17.14 26.66
C GLU A 187 54.23 -18.15 26.31
N ARG A 188 54.63 -19.20 25.55
CA ARG A 188 53.71 -20.22 25.05
C ARG A 188 53.21 -21.11 26.20
N ASP A 189 51.95 -20.92 26.55
CA ASP A 189 51.18 -21.84 27.41
C ASP A 189 50.00 -22.39 26.58
N ASP A 190 49.50 -23.59 26.89
CA ASP A 190 48.37 -24.23 26.19
C ASP A 190 47.14 -23.35 26.14
N ILE A 191 46.95 -22.45 27.12
CA ILE A 191 45.89 -21.47 27.19
C ILE A 191 46.02 -20.43 26.07
N HIS A 192 47.24 -19.98 25.77
CA HIS A 192 47.51 -19.02 24.70
C HIS A 192 47.32 -19.63 23.31
N ALA A 193 47.72 -20.90 23.11
CA ALA A 193 47.47 -21.60 21.86
C ALA A 193 45.96 -21.73 21.56
N ALA A 194 45.17 -22.16 22.53
CA ALA A 194 43.71 -22.22 22.38
C ALA A 194 43.05 -20.86 22.15
N LYS A 195 43.60 -19.76 22.69
CA LYS A 195 43.14 -18.40 22.46
C LYS A 195 43.44 -17.94 21.03
N ILE A 196 44.61 -18.22 20.50
CA ILE A 196 45.01 -17.89 19.12
C ILE A 196 44.12 -18.66 18.14
N GLU A 197 43.91 -19.96 18.33
CA GLU A 197 43.03 -20.77 17.49
C GLU A 197 41.60 -20.19 17.42
N ARG A 198 41.01 -19.82 18.56
CA ARG A 198 39.68 -19.17 18.61
C ARG A 198 39.64 -17.80 17.88
N LEU A 199 40.72 -17.04 17.95
CA LEU A 199 40.82 -15.76 17.23
C LEU A 199 40.95 -15.99 15.72
N GLN A 200 41.71 -17.00 15.29
CA GLN A 200 41.83 -17.42 13.89
C GLN A 200 40.49 -17.84 13.31
N GLU A 201 39.74 -18.69 14.05
CA GLU A 201 38.38 -19.05 13.63
C GLU A 201 37.44 -17.84 13.48
N LYS A 202 37.53 -16.88 14.40
CA LYS A 202 36.74 -15.63 14.30
C LYS A 202 37.11 -14.81 13.10
N VAL A 203 38.38 -14.62 12.81
CA VAL A 203 38.87 -13.90 11.65
C VAL A 203 38.41 -14.59 10.37
N GLU A 204 38.51 -15.92 10.28
CA GLU A 204 38.08 -16.66 9.11
C GLU A 204 36.57 -16.54 8.88
N ARG A 205 35.74 -16.65 9.92
CA ARG A 205 34.29 -16.40 9.82
C ARG A 205 33.97 -14.98 9.31
N LEU A 206 34.69 -13.97 9.79
CA LEU A 206 34.50 -12.58 9.34
C LEU A 206 34.95 -12.39 7.90
N ARG A 207 36.00 -13.03 7.44
CA ARG A 207 36.42 -13.03 6.03
C ARG A 207 35.38 -13.66 5.12
N GLN A 208 34.81 -14.80 5.53
CA GLN A 208 33.73 -15.45 4.79
C GLN A 208 32.46 -14.56 4.73
N GLU A 209 32.13 -13.88 5.84
CA GLU A 209 31.05 -12.91 5.86
C GLU A 209 31.34 -11.73 4.90
N MET A 210 32.58 -11.25 4.84
CA MET A 210 32.99 -10.19 3.91
C MET A 210 32.82 -10.60 2.44
N VAL A 211 33.23 -11.81 2.08
CA VAL A 211 33.03 -12.35 0.71
C VAL A 211 31.55 -12.38 0.37
N ARG A 212 30.71 -12.88 1.28
CA ARG A 212 29.26 -12.90 1.10
C ARG A 212 28.65 -11.51 0.94
N LEU A 213 29.13 -10.52 1.72
CA LEU A 213 28.64 -9.15 1.62
C LEU A 213 29.01 -8.52 0.28
N LYS A 214 30.19 -8.80 -0.26
CA LYS A 214 30.60 -8.35 -1.61
C LYS A 214 29.73 -8.96 -2.72
N GLU A 215 29.30 -10.21 -2.59
CA GLU A 215 28.35 -10.81 -3.52
C GLU A 215 26.97 -10.15 -3.44
N ILE A 216 26.52 -9.79 -2.23
CA ILE A 216 25.26 -9.04 -2.03
C ILE A 216 25.38 -7.64 -2.62
N GLU A 217 26.53 -6.97 -2.45
CA GLU A 217 26.82 -5.67 -3.05
C GLU A 217 26.70 -5.71 -4.57
N LYS A 218 27.30 -6.72 -5.21
CA LYS A 218 27.21 -6.91 -6.66
C LYS A 218 25.74 -7.04 -7.10
N LYS A 219 24.95 -7.87 -6.46
CA LYS A 219 23.51 -8.03 -6.73
C LYS A 219 22.74 -6.75 -6.49
N MET A 220 23.09 -5.99 -5.45
CA MET A 220 22.44 -4.73 -5.11
C MET A 220 22.69 -3.64 -6.16
N LEU A 221 23.88 -3.58 -6.74
CA LEU A 221 24.23 -2.64 -7.80
C LEU A 221 23.48 -2.93 -9.12
N GLU A 222 23.03 -4.17 -9.32
CA GLU A 222 22.18 -4.57 -10.46
C GLU A 222 20.71 -4.10 -10.30
N THR A 223 20.30 -3.70 -9.09
CA THR A 223 18.93 -3.23 -8.84
C THR A 223 18.85 -1.71 -8.99
N PRO A 224 17.79 -1.15 -9.63
CA PRO A 224 17.66 0.28 -9.88
C PRO A 224 17.66 1.13 -8.60
N ASP A 225 17.14 0.60 -7.51
CA ASP A 225 16.99 1.26 -6.21
C ASP A 225 18.12 0.94 -5.22
N GLN A 226 19.12 0.17 -5.66
CA GLN A 226 20.28 -0.23 -4.86
C GLN A 226 19.88 -0.81 -3.48
N GLN A 227 18.87 -1.67 -3.47
CA GLN A 227 18.40 -2.40 -2.29
C GLN A 227 18.21 -3.88 -2.61
N VAL A 228 18.54 -4.74 -1.66
CA VAL A 228 18.32 -6.20 -1.76
C VAL A 228 17.76 -6.72 -0.46
N SER A 229 16.66 -7.45 -0.54
CA SER A 229 16.13 -8.26 0.55
C SER A 229 16.33 -9.74 0.23
N LEU A 230 17.05 -10.46 1.08
CA LEU A 230 17.29 -11.90 0.92
C LEU A 230 16.11 -12.76 1.36
N THR A 231 15.12 -12.17 2.02
CA THR A 231 13.93 -12.90 2.50
C THR A 231 12.77 -12.75 1.53
N ASP A 232 12.51 -11.54 1.06
CA ASP A 232 11.48 -11.19 0.08
C ASP A 232 12.09 -10.20 -0.92
N PRO A 233 12.47 -10.67 -2.12
CA PRO A 233 13.23 -9.87 -3.09
C PRO A 233 12.54 -8.58 -3.54
N ASP A 234 11.21 -8.55 -3.52
CA ASP A 234 10.42 -7.40 -3.98
C ASP A 234 10.16 -6.38 -2.87
N SER A 235 10.39 -6.75 -1.60
CA SER A 235 10.19 -5.83 -0.48
C SER A 235 11.27 -4.76 -0.40
N ARG A 236 10.91 -3.54 0.02
CA ARG A 236 11.81 -2.38 0.08
C ARG A 236 11.80 -1.73 1.46
N SER A 237 12.92 -1.09 1.79
CA SER A 237 13.01 -0.24 2.97
C SER A 237 12.23 1.06 2.73
N MET A 238 11.25 1.32 3.57
CA MET A 238 10.35 2.47 3.45
C MET A 238 10.41 3.32 4.71
N ALA A 239 10.51 4.63 4.57
CA ALA A 239 10.39 5.54 5.71
C ALA A 239 8.95 5.54 6.24
N THR A 240 8.79 5.37 7.55
CA THR A 240 7.48 5.40 8.23
C THR A 240 7.23 6.70 8.97
N SER A 241 8.28 7.50 9.17
CA SER A 241 8.20 8.84 9.78
C SER A 241 9.34 9.71 9.29
N GLY A 242 9.21 11.02 9.40
CA GLY A 242 10.28 11.99 9.11
C GLY A 242 11.56 11.82 9.94
N ARG A 243 11.52 11.00 10.99
CA ARG A 243 12.69 10.70 11.85
C ARG A 243 13.49 9.47 11.42
N GLY A 244 13.23 8.90 10.23
CA GLY A 244 14.04 7.84 9.65
C GLY A 244 13.83 6.43 10.23
N SER A 245 12.82 6.20 11.08
CA SER A 245 12.40 4.84 11.42
C SER A 245 11.80 4.20 10.18
N GLY A 246 12.51 3.25 9.57
CA GLY A 246 12.07 2.54 8.37
C GLY A 246 11.53 1.17 8.69
N MET A 247 10.58 0.70 7.91
CA MET A 247 10.17 -0.70 7.84
C MET A 247 10.51 -1.27 6.48
N VAL A 248 10.75 -2.57 6.42
CA VAL A 248 10.85 -3.27 5.13
C VAL A 248 9.46 -3.81 4.80
N GLY A 249 8.92 -3.39 3.67
CA GLY A 249 7.54 -3.70 3.34
C GLY A 249 7.14 -3.27 1.94
N TYR A 250 5.84 -3.08 1.81
CA TYR A 250 5.15 -2.63 0.61
C TYR A 250 4.29 -1.42 0.93
N ASN A 251 4.04 -0.61 -0.08
CA ASN A 251 3.15 0.53 -0.02
C ASN A 251 1.81 0.15 -0.68
N THR A 252 0.75 0.14 0.09
CA THR A 252 -0.59 -0.14 -0.40
C THR A 252 -1.33 1.16 -0.63
N GLN A 253 -1.75 1.38 -1.86
CA GLN A 253 -2.56 2.52 -2.29
C GLN A 253 -4.03 2.13 -2.29
N THR A 254 -4.90 3.00 -1.80
CA THR A 254 -6.36 2.83 -1.86
C THR A 254 -7.03 4.12 -2.32
N ALA A 255 -8.06 3.96 -3.13
CA ALA A 255 -9.02 5.01 -3.42
C ALA A 255 -10.34 4.62 -2.76
N VAL A 256 -10.83 5.47 -1.90
CA VAL A 256 -11.96 5.19 -1.00
C VAL A 256 -13.08 6.15 -1.32
N ASP A 257 -14.27 5.62 -1.56
CA ASP A 257 -15.49 6.41 -1.74
C ASP A 257 -15.77 7.31 -0.53
N THR A 258 -16.14 8.56 -0.79
CA THR A 258 -16.30 9.59 0.25
C THR A 258 -17.60 9.47 1.04
N GLU A 259 -18.56 8.66 0.58
CA GLU A 259 -19.89 8.53 1.20
C GLU A 259 -19.97 7.27 2.09
N HIS A 260 -19.70 6.12 1.52
CA HIS A 260 -19.84 4.83 2.20
C HIS A 260 -18.51 4.24 2.67
N HIS A 261 -17.39 4.89 2.37
CA HIS A 261 -16.03 4.43 2.68
C HIS A 261 -15.68 3.07 2.07
N LEU A 262 -16.22 2.75 0.89
CA LEU A 262 -15.87 1.56 0.14
C LEU A 262 -14.54 1.78 -0.60
N ILE A 263 -13.68 0.79 -0.62
CA ILE A 263 -12.46 0.82 -1.41
C ILE A 263 -12.84 0.50 -2.86
N VAL A 264 -12.81 1.50 -3.74
CA VAL A 264 -13.19 1.35 -5.16
C VAL A 264 -12.01 0.91 -6.03
N ALA A 265 -10.80 1.29 -5.65
CA ALA A 265 -9.56 0.85 -6.30
C ALA A 265 -8.45 0.66 -5.28
N HIS A 266 -7.58 -0.31 -5.51
CA HIS A 266 -6.39 -0.54 -4.69
C HIS A 266 -5.22 -1.04 -5.53
N GLU A 267 -4.00 -0.73 -5.10
CA GLU A 267 -2.78 -1.25 -5.69
C GLU A 267 -1.71 -1.46 -4.60
N VAL A 268 -0.87 -2.47 -4.77
CA VAL A 268 0.31 -2.66 -3.91
C VAL A 268 1.55 -2.44 -4.74
N THR A 269 2.40 -1.55 -4.26
CA THR A 269 3.68 -1.21 -4.89
C THR A 269 4.84 -1.38 -3.91
N ASN A 270 6.04 -1.54 -4.43
CA ASN A 270 7.27 -1.48 -3.65
C ASN A 270 7.95 -0.09 -3.71
N VAL A 271 7.30 0.90 -4.32
CA VAL A 271 7.76 2.29 -4.32
C VAL A 271 7.46 2.93 -2.96
N GLY A 272 8.48 3.47 -2.30
CA GLY A 272 8.37 3.99 -0.94
C GLY A 272 7.74 5.37 -0.81
N ASN A 273 7.45 6.08 -1.92
CA ASN A 273 6.79 7.38 -1.96
C ASN A 273 5.52 7.33 -2.82
N ASP A 274 4.64 8.31 -2.64
CA ASP A 274 3.31 8.33 -3.26
C ASP A 274 3.23 9.26 -4.49
N ARG A 275 4.33 9.96 -4.85
CA ARG A 275 4.37 11.04 -5.85
C ARG A 275 3.94 10.62 -7.26
N ALA A 276 4.14 9.36 -7.64
CA ALA A 276 3.80 8.82 -8.95
C ALA A 276 2.64 7.82 -8.88
N GLN A 277 1.74 7.96 -7.89
CA GLN A 277 0.64 7.01 -7.69
C GLN A 277 -0.74 7.63 -7.92
N LEU A 278 -0.83 8.96 -8.01
CA LEU A 278 -2.10 9.68 -8.07
C LEU A 278 -2.89 9.35 -9.34
N ALA A 279 -2.28 9.56 -10.51
CA ALA A 279 -2.97 9.43 -11.80
C ALA A 279 -3.47 8.00 -12.04
N ASN A 280 -2.66 7.00 -11.70
CA ASN A 280 -3.04 5.59 -11.83
C ASN A 280 -4.22 5.22 -10.93
N MET A 281 -4.19 5.64 -9.66
CA MET A 281 -5.27 5.37 -8.72
C MET A 281 -6.56 6.12 -9.10
N ALA A 282 -6.44 7.39 -9.52
CA ALA A 282 -7.56 8.19 -9.98
C ALA A 282 -8.22 7.62 -11.24
N LYS A 283 -7.43 7.17 -12.21
CA LYS A 283 -7.91 6.50 -13.43
C LYS A 283 -8.65 5.21 -13.12
N ALA A 284 -8.07 4.36 -12.28
CA ALA A 284 -8.70 3.11 -11.86
C ALA A 284 -10.03 3.36 -11.13
N SER A 285 -10.08 4.40 -10.29
CA SER A 285 -11.32 4.82 -9.61
C SER A 285 -12.38 5.31 -10.58
N LYS A 286 -12.01 6.15 -11.54
CA LYS A 286 -12.93 6.63 -12.57
C LYS A 286 -13.53 5.48 -13.38
N GLN A 287 -12.73 4.48 -13.73
CA GLN A 287 -13.20 3.27 -14.39
C GLN A 287 -14.17 2.46 -13.51
N ALA A 288 -13.91 2.36 -12.21
CA ALA A 288 -14.78 1.63 -11.27
C ALA A 288 -16.16 2.29 -11.10
N PHE A 289 -16.21 3.62 -11.13
CA PHE A 289 -17.47 4.38 -11.13
C PHE A 289 -18.18 4.39 -12.51
N GLU A 290 -17.48 4.07 -13.60
CA GLU A 290 -17.94 4.28 -14.98
C GLU A 290 -18.46 5.71 -15.21
N ALA A 291 -17.79 6.69 -14.62
CA ALA A 291 -18.21 8.08 -14.62
C ALA A 291 -17.44 8.91 -15.66
N ASP A 292 -18.10 9.93 -16.24
CA ASP A 292 -17.44 10.88 -17.15
C ASP A 292 -16.51 11.84 -16.41
N HIS A 293 -16.79 12.09 -15.14
CA HIS A 293 -16.04 12.99 -14.27
C HIS A 293 -15.84 12.34 -12.91
N LEU A 294 -14.67 12.57 -12.28
CA LEU A 294 -14.34 12.08 -10.92
C LEU A 294 -13.75 13.22 -10.08
N GLU A 295 -14.19 13.35 -8.84
CA GLU A 295 -13.52 14.17 -7.83
C GLU A 295 -12.51 13.33 -7.03
N VAL A 296 -11.29 13.83 -6.87
CA VAL A 296 -10.22 13.18 -6.11
C VAL A 296 -9.69 14.12 -5.05
N VAL A 297 -9.62 13.64 -3.82
CA VAL A 297 -8.97 14.33 -2.71
C VAL A 297 -7.76 13.51 -2.25
N ALA A 298 -6.57 14.13 -2.23
CA ALA A 298 -5.33 13.46 -1.82
C ALA A 298 -4.52 14.33 -0.86
N ASP A 299 -3.52 13.73 -0.20
CA ASP A 299 -2.63 14.48 0.66
C ASP A 299 -1.45 15.10 -0.11
N ARG A 300 -0.66 15.90 0.60
CA ARG A 300 0.52 16.57 0.06
C ARG A 300 1.59 15.59 -0.47
N GLY A 301 1.61 14.35 0.00
CA GLY A 301 2.57 13.32 -0.40
C GLY A 301 2.44 12.92 -1.87
N TYR A 302 1.26 13.10 -2.43
CA TYR A 302 0.94 12.82 -3.84
C TYR A 302 1.27 13.96 -4.79
N PHE A 303 1.68 15.13 -4.27
CA PHE A 303 1.86 16.29 -5.13
C PHE A 303 2.98 16.06 -6.15
N ASN A 304 2.57 15.99 -7.41
CA ASN A 304 3.40 16.02 -8.60
C ASN A 304 2.61 16.76 -9.71
N SER A 305 3.23 17.76 -10.34
CA SER A 305 2.57 18.60 -11.35
C SER A 305 2.13 17.80 -12.57
N GLU A 306 2.93 16.83 -13.02
CA GLU A 306 2.63 15.94 -14.15
C GLU A 306 1.45 15.02 -13.85
N GLU A 307 1.41 14.43 -12.65
CA GLU A 307 0.31 13.57 -12.21
C GLU A 307 -1.01 14.35 -12.12
N VAL A 308 -0.96 15.62 -11.66
CA VAL A 308 -2.14 16.51 -11.66
C VAL A 308 -2.60 16.80 -13.08
N LEU A 309 -1.67 17.09 -14.01
CA LEU A 309 -2.02 17.34 -15.41
C LEU A 309 -2.65 16.09 -16.04
N ALA A 310 -2.06 14.92 -15.84
CA ALA A 310 -2.59 13.65 -16.33
C ALA A 310 -4.02 13.36 -15.80
N CYS A 311 -4.32 13.78 -14.58
CA CYS A 311 -5.69 13.72 -14.04
C CYS A 311 -6.63 14.68 -14.77
N VAL A 312 -6.22 15.94 -14.98
CA VAL A 312 -7.02 16.95 -15.67
C VAL A 312 -7.37 16.53 -17.10
N GLU A 313 -6.39 16.01 -17.85
CA GLU A 313 -6.58 15.50 -19.21
C GLU A 313 -7.64 14.37 -19.28
N GLN A 314 -7.80 13.64 -18.19
CA GLN A 314 -8.81 12.59 -18.06
C GLN A 314 -10.11 13.06 -17.41
N LYS A 315 -10.38 14.38 -17.32
CA LYS A 315 -11.55 14.96 -16.65
C LYS A 315 -11.68 14.52 -15.19
N ILE A 316 -10.55 14.45 -14.48
CA ILE A 316 -10.49 14.16 -13.05
C ILE A 316 -10.10 15.44 -12.32
N THR A 317 -10.98 15.90 -11.43
CA THR A 317 -10.74 17.09 -10.60
C THR A 317 -10.02 16.71 -9.33
N VAL A 318 -8.77 17.16 -9.21
CA VAL A 318 -7.94 16.89 -8.02
C VAL A 318 -8.00 18.07 -7.06
N THR A 319 -8.11 17.78 -5.76
CA THR A 319 -7.99 18.74 -4.66
C THR A 319 -6.97 18.22 -3.67
N MET A 320 -5.84 18.93 -3.53
CA MET A 320 -4.78 18.59 -2.57
C MET A 320 -3.96 19.83 -2.21
N PRO A 321 -3.30 19.85 -1.03
CA PRO A 321 -2.44 20.96 -0.65
C PRO A 321 -1.09 20.91 -1.38
N LYS A 322 -0.67 22.07 -1.90
CA LYS A 322 0.65 22.23 -2.51
C LYS A 322 1.74 22.22 -1.44
N PRO A 323 2.87 21.51 -1.63
CA PRO A 323 3.98 21.54 -0.69
C PRO A 323 4.65 22.92 -0.66
N MET A 324 4.90 23.43 0.54
CA MET A 324 5.66 24.66 0.73
C MET A 324 7.15 24.33 0.78
N THR A 325 7.80 24.31 -0.40
CA THR A 325 9.21 23.90 -0.54
C THR A 325 10.20 25.05 -0.33
N SER A 326 9.73 26.31 -0.31
CA SER A 326 10.60 27.47 -0.20
C SER A 326 11.03 27.75 1.25
N ALA A 327 12.34 27.77 1.51
CA ALA A 327 12.91 28.22 2.78
C ALA A 327 12.76 29.74 3.05
N ASN A 328 12.21 30.49 2.10
CA ASN A 328 12.07 31.94 2.19
C ASN A 328 11.19 32.37 3.38
N ARG A 329 10.09 31.64 3.65
CA ARG A 329 9.21 31.93 4.76
C ARG A 329 9.93 31.84 6.12
N ILE A 330 10.79 30.83 6.29
CA ILE A 330 11.61 30.65 7.51
C ILE A 330 12.61 31.78 7.65
N LYS A 331 13.11 32.32 6.53
CA LYS A 331 14.06 33.43 6.49
C LYS A 331 13.38 34.81 6.57
N GLY A 332 12.06 34.90 6.75
CA GLY A 332 11.31 36.15 6.74
C GLY A 332 11.24 36.84 5.38
N LEU A 333 11.53 36.11 4.28
CA LEU A 333 11.50 36.64 2.92
C LEU A 333 10.16 36.32 2.25
N PHE A 334 9.71 37.19 1.35
CA PHE A 334 8.51 36.96 0.56
C PHE A 334 8.55 35.62 -0.18
N VAL A 335 7.42 34.91 -0.13
CA VAL A 335 7.20 33.65 -0.84
C VAL A 335 6.49 33.87 -2.19
N LYS A 336 6.34 32.85 -3.02
CA LYS A 336 5.71 32.97 -4.34
C LYS A 336 4.27 33.49 -4.24
N GLN A 337 3.54 33.14 -3.19
CA GLN A 337 2.14 33.57 -2.95
C GLN A 337 1.99 35.09 -2.70
N ASP A 338 3.06 35.79 -2.28
CA ASP A 338 3.07 37.24 -2.12
C ASP A 338 3.14 37.98 -3.46
N PHE A 339 3.33 37.26 -4.57
CA PHE A 339 3.41 37.78 -5.92
C PHE A 339 2.15 37.40 -6.69
N ARG A 340 1.35 38.40 -7.10
CA ARG A 340 0.11 38.16 -7.83
C ARG A 340 0.36 38.06 -9.33
N TYR A 341 -0.04 36.98 -9.96
CA TYR A 341 0.02 36.83 -11.42
C TYR A 341 -1.15 37.56 -12.07
N LEU A 342 -0.86 38.34 -13.07
CA LEU A 342 -1.85 39.03 -13.92
C LEU A 342 -1.88 38.32 -15.27
N ASN A 343 -2.90 37.49 -15.47
CA ASN A 343 -3.02 36.60 -16.62
C ASN A 343 -3.07 37.37 -17.95
N ASP A 344 -3.83 38.49 -17.99
CA ASP A 344 -4.05 39.28 -19.20
C ASP A 344 -2.78 39.97 -19.70
N GLU A 345 -1.84 40.26 -18.82
CA GLU A 345 -0.58 40.92 -19.13
C GLU A 345 0.65 39.96 -19.14
N ASP A 346 0.47 38.71 -18.74
CA ASP A 346 1.55 37.73 -18.53
C ASP A 346 2.70 38.28 -17.65
N VAL A 347 2.37 38.91 -16.50
CA VAL A 347 3.32 39.47 -15.55
C VAL A 347 2.98 39.10 -14.12
N TYR A 348 3.98 39.16 -13.24
CA TYR A 348 3.75 39.09 -11.79
C TYR A 348 3.84 40.50 -11.19
N LEU A 349 2.89 40.86 -10.35
CA LEU A 349 2.96 42.04 -9.49
C LEU A 349 3.63 41.66 -8.17
N CYS A 350 4.73 42.31 -7.80
CA CYS A 350 5.43 42.05 -6.54
C CYS A 350 4.84 42.86 -5.38
N PRO A 351 5.17 42.56 -4.10
CA PRO A 351 4.69 43.32 -2.93
C PRO A 351 5.05 44.80 -2.94
N ALA A 352 6.06 45.21 -3.71
CA ALA A 352 6.45 46.62 -3.88
C ALA A 352 5.70 47.32 -5.05
N GLY A 353 4.72 46.66 -5.68
CA GLY A 353 3.96 47.20 -6.81
C GLY A 353 4.67 47.12 -8.18
N GLU A 354 5.88 46.55 -8.25
CA GLU A 354 6.61 46.41 -9.49
C GLU A 354 6.16 45.21 -10.32
N ARG A 355 6.19 45.38 -11.65
CA ARG A 355 5.86 44.33 -12.62
C ARG A 355 7.10 43.49 -12.92
N LEU A 356 7.02 42.19 -12.63
CA LEU A 356 8.00 41.19 -13.05
C LEU A 356 7.57 40.64 -14.40
N ILE A 357 8.27 41.04 -15.45
CA ILE A 357 7.95 40.64 -16.83
C ILE A 357 8.56 39.29 -17.18
N TYR A 358 7.96 38.58 -18.12
CA TYR A 358 8.52 37.39 -18.73
C TYR A 358 9.87 37.66 -19.32
N ARG A 359 10.82 36.73 -19.16
CA ARG A 359 12.20 36.84 -19.67
C ARG A 359 12.59 35.70 -20.60
N TYR A 360 12.37 34.47 -20.16
CA TYR A 360 12.61 33.29 -20.96
C TYR A 360 11.93 32.07 -20.38
N THR A 361 11.80 31.02 -21.22
CA THR A 361 11.37 29.68 -20.80
C THR A 361 12.56 28.74 -20.87
N ARG A 362 12.65 27.84 -19.90
CA ARG A 362 13.64 26.77 -19.86
C ARG A 362 12.97 25.48 -19.44
N GLU A 363 13.40 24.38 -20.04
CA GLU A 363 13.04 23.04 -19.59
C GLU A 363 13.84 22.68 -18.33
N GLU A 364 13.13 22.28 -17.28
CA GLU A 364 13.70 21.85 -15.99
C GLU A 364 12.90 20.65 -15.50
N ALA A 365 13.57 19.48 -15.37
CA ALA A 365 12.93 18.23 -14.95
C ALA A 365 11.64 17.93 -15.76
N ASP A 366 11.75 17.94 -17.09
CA ASP A 366 10.69 17.68 -18.07
C ASP A 366 9.52 18.69 -18.03
N LEU A 367 9.66 19.80 -17.30
CA LEU A 367 8.68 20.88 -17.22
C LEU A 367 9.18 22.15 -17.91
N MET A 368 8.31 22.78 -18.69
CA MET A 368 8.58 24.09 -19.31
C MET A 368 8.35 25.19 -18.28
N ILE A 369 9.43 25.77 -17.75
CA ILE A 369 9.41 26.76 -16.67
C ILE A 369 9.68 28.15 -17.22
N ARG A 370 8.70 29.03 -17.11
CA ARG A 370 8.80 30.46 -17.42
C ARG A 370 9.43 31.21 -16.25
N ARG A 371 10.29 32.17 -16.55
CA ARG A 371 11.01 33.00 -15.58
C ARG A 371 10.62 34.45 -15.69
N TYR A 372 10.31 35.07 -14.53
CA TYR A 372 9.85 36.45 -14.42
C TYR A 372 10.69 37.19 -13.41
N TRP A 373 11.13 38.44 -13.76
CA TRP A 373 11.74 39.38 -12.81
C TRP A 373 11.69 40.81 -13.34
N SER A 374 11.83 41.80 -12.40
CA SER A 374 12.00 43.23 -12.74
C SER A 374 13.46 43.62 -12.73
N SER A 375 13.86 44.51 -13.62
CA SER A 375 15.20 45.14 -13.64
C SER A 375 15.38 46.12 -12.46
N ASN A 376 14.30 46.58 -11.84
CA ASN A 376 14.31 47.57 -10.73
C ASN A 376 14.59 46.95 -9.37
N CYS A 377 14.70 45.60 -9.27
CA CYS A 377 14.98 44.91 -8.00
C CYS A 377 16.23 45.42 -7.25
N PRO A 378 17.34 45.80 -7.90
CA PRO A 378 18.53 46.29 -7.18
C PRO A 378 18.31 47.57 -6.39
N SER A 379 17.40 48.48 -6.85
CA SER A 379 17.07 49.76 -6.21
C SER A 379 15.79 49.70 -5.34
N CYS A 380 15.19 48.55 -5.20
CA CYS A 380 13.93 48.36 -4.45
C CYS A 380 14.13 48.49 -2.94
N ALA A 381 13.34 49.33 -2.27
CA ALA A 381 13.36 49.52 -0.83
C ALA A 381 13.03 48.24 -0.03
N MET A 382 12.21 47.33 -0.61
CA MET A 382 11.81 46.07 0.02
C MET A 382 12.76 44.89 -0.31
N ARG A 383 13.89 45.14 -0.97
CA ARG A 383 14.83 44.10 -1.43
C ARG A 383 15.29 43.18 -0.28
N SER A 384 15.61 43.73 0.89
CA SER A 384 16.07 42.96 2.06
C SER A 384 15.05 41.93 2.54
N LYS A 385 13.74 42.19 2.39
CA LYS A 385 12.64 41.27 2.71
C LYS A 385 12.24 40.38 1.53
N CYS A 386 12.87 40.56 0.37
CA CYS A 386 12.46 39.88 -0.87
C CYS A 386 13.50 38.86 -1.36
N THR A 387 14.77 39.24 -1.45
CA THR A 387 15.82 38.38 -2.01
C THR A 387 17.22 38.80 -1.56
N THR A 388 18.08 37.79 -1.39
CA THR A 388 19.54 37.98 -1.19
C THR A 388 20.31 38.12 -2.52
N SER A 389 19.66 37.76 -3.63
CA SER A 389 20.25 37.84 -4.98
C SER A 389 20.02 39.20 -5.63
N LYS A 390 20.67 39.49 -6.75
CA LYS A 390 20.52 40.74 -7.52
C LYS A 390 19.06 40.96 -7.94
N TYR A 391 18.37 39.91 -8.35
CA TYR A 391 16.97 39.95 -8.79
C TYR A 391 16.16 38.90 -8.09
N ARG A 392 14.90 39.21 -7.73
CA ARG A 392 13.89 38.22 -7.34
C ARG A 392 13.36 37.55 -8.61
N ARG A 393 13.63 36.27 -8.80
CA ARG A 393 13.11 35.50 -9.92
C ARG A 393 11.93 34.65 -9.47
N ILE A 394 10.81 34.80 -10.17
CA ILE A 394 9.62 33.97 -9.98
C ILE A 394 9.59 32.94 -11.11
N GLN A 395 9.30 31.72 -10.76
CA GLN A 395 9.15 30.60 -11.68
C GLN A 395 7.67 30.30 -11.84
N ARG A 396 7.24 30.08 -13.09
CA ARG A 396 5.90 29.64 -13.42
C ARG A 396 5.99 28.48 -14.41
N TRP A 397 5.37 27.35 -14.07
CA TRP A 397 5.14 26.27 -15.02
C TRP A 397 4.11 26.73 -16.07
N GLU A 398 4.25 26.32 -17.32
CA GLU A 398 3.29 26.73 -18.38
C GLU A 398 1.87 26.32 -18.06
N GLN A 399 1.70 25.13 -17.43
CA GLN A 399 0.39 24.62 -16.98
C GLN A 399 0.07 24.99 -15.51
N GLU A 400 0.71 26.00 -14.94
CA GLU A 400 0.52 26.41 -13.51
C GLU A 400 -0.94 26.76 -13.19
N HIS A 401 -1.75 27.16 -14.17
CA HIS A 401 -3.15 27.49 -13.98
C HIS A 401 -3.98 26.30 -13.43
N HIS A 402 -3.63 25.05 -13.76
CA HIS A 402 -4.26 23.86 -13.18
C HIS A 402 -3.95 23.73 -11.68
N LEU A 403 -2.71 24.07 -11.28
CA LEU A 403 -2.30 24.04 -9.88
C LEU A 403 -2.91 25.22 -9.10
N GLU A 404 -3.10 26.37 -9.74
CA GLU A 404 -3.79 27.52 -9.16
C GLU A 404 -5.27 27.22 -8.96
N ALA A 405 -5.94 26.61 -9.95
CA ALA A 405 -7.33 26.16 -9.84
C ALA A 405 -7.50 25.10 -8.74
N MET A 406 -6.54 24.18 -8.59
CA MET A 406 -6.53 23.19 -7.49
C MET A 406 -6.43 23.88 -6.12
N GLN A 407 -5.55 24.86 -5.97
CA GLN A 407 -5.41 25.65 -4.73
C GLN A 407 -6.67 26.46 -4.43
N ALA A 408 -7.25 27.12 -5.43
CA ALA A 408 -8.49 27.88 -5.28
C ALA A 408 -9.65 27.00 -4.77
N ARG A 409 -9.79 25.77 -5.28
CA ARG A 409 -10.77 24.79 -4.76
C ARG A 409 -10.54 24.44 -3.29
N LEU A 410 -9.28 24.28 -2.89
CA LEU A 410 -8.93 23.99 -1.50
C LEU A 410 -9.20 25.20 -0.58
N ASP A 411 -8.90 26.41 -1.06
CA ASP A 411 -9.14 27.65 -0.32
C ASP A 411 -10.66 27.92 -0.15
N ALA A 412 -11.48 27.53 -1.15
CA ALA A 412 -12.93 27.63 -1.10
C ALA A 412 -13.58 26.60 -0.17
N ASP A 413 -12.98 25.42 -0.01
CA ASP A 413 -13.49 24.35 0.86
C ASP A 413 -12.32 23.66 1.63
N PRO A 414 -11.85 24.27 2.72
CA PRO A 414 -10.79 23.71 3.56
C PRO A 414 -11.18 22.37 4.24
N ASP A 415 -12.48 22.12 4.42
CA ASP A 415 -13.00 20.89 5.05
C ASP A 415 -12.75 19.64 4.20
N LYS A 416 -12.48 19.79 2.91
CA LYS A 416 -12.05 18.68 2.02
C LYS A 416 -10.87 17.88 2.60
N MET A 417 -9.93 18.55 3.28
CA MET A 417 -8.79 17.84 3.91
C MET A 417 -9.20 17.06 5.16
N ARG A 418 -10.18 17.53 5.89
CA ARG A 418 -10.76 16.80 7.02
C ARG A 418 -11.55 15.58 6.52
N GLN A 419 -12.41 15.76 5.52
CA GLN A 419 -13.14 14.70 4.86
C GLN A 419 -12.18 13.62 4.33
N ARG A 420 -11.14 14.03 3.58
CA ARG A 420 -10.09 13.13 3.08
C ARG A 420 -9.51 12.26 4.21
N ARG A 421 -9.14 12.87 5.33
CA ARG A 421 -8.54 12.14 6.45
C ARG A 421 -9.48 11.07 6.98
N VAL A 422 -10.71 11.43 7.32
CA VAL A 422 -11.70 10.49 7.86
C VAL A 422 -11.98 9.36 6.86
N THR A 423 -12.16 9.68 5.59
CA THR A 423 -12.45 8.70 4.53
C THR A 423 -11.30 7.72 4.32
N ALA A 424 -10.08 8.23 4.13
CA ALA A 424 -8.94 7.40 3.74
C ALA A 424 -8.32 6.61 4.91
N GLU A 425 -8.37 7.15 6.14
CA GLU A 425 -7.83 6.45 7.32
C GLU A 425 -8.74 5.31 7.79
N HIS A 426 -10.05 5.40 7.54
CA HIS A 426 -11.03 4.40 7.98
C HIS A 426 -10.73 2.98 7.50
N PRO A 427 -10.51 2.70 6.18
CA PRO A 427 -10.19 1.36 5.71
C PRO A 427 -8.88 0.84 6.28
N PHE A 428 -7.83 1.67 6.31
CA PHE A 428 -6.53 1.25 6.84
C PHE A 428 -6.58 0.93 8.34
N GLY A 429 -7.33 1.73 9.11
CA GLY A 429 -7.58 1.46 10.52
C GLY A 429 -8.29 0.12 10.71
N THR A 430 -9.33 -0.14 9.94
CA THR A 430 -10.09 -1.40 9.98
C THR A 430 -9.23 -2.59 9.58
N ILE A 431 -8.57 -2.52 8.42
CA ILE A 431 -7.74 -3.62 7.89
C ILE A 431 -6.59 -3.95 8.87
N LYS A 432 -5.88 -2.93 9.38
CA LYS A 432 -4.75 -3.17 10.30
C LYS A 432 -5.16 -3.60 11.69
N SER A 433 -6.14 -2.92 12.30
CA SER A 433 -6.49 -3.13 13.71
C SER A 433 -7.56 -4.21 13.88
N TRP A 434 -8.67 -4.11 13.14
CA TRP A 434 -9.79 -5.04 13.30
C TRP A 434 -9.58 -6.36 12.57
N MET A 435 -9.06 -6.33 11.33
CA MET A 435 -8.80 -7.53 10.55
C MET A 435 -7.41 -8.13 10.82
N GLY A 436 -6.56 -7.45 11.62
CA GLY A 436 -5.27 -7.94 12.07
C GLY A 436 -4.19 -8.01 10.98
N ALA A 437 -4.35 -7.30 9.86
CA ALA A 437 -3.41 -7.28 8.75
C ALA A 437 -2.27 -6.27 8.98
N THR A 438 -1.46 -6.46 10.02
CA THR A 438 -0.31 -5.58 10.30
C THR A 438 0.91 -5.87 9.43
N HIS A 439 0.97 -7.07 8.86
CA HIS A 439 2.05 -7.54 8.00
C HIS A 439 1.50 -8.57 7.01
N PHE A 440 2.16 -8.70 5.87
CA PHE A 440 1.84 -9.73 4.89
C PHE A 440 2.34 -11.11 5.33
N LEU A 441 1.61 -12.14 4.95
CA LEU A 441 1.98 -13.54 5.17
C LEU A 441 2.67 -14.15 3.95
N THR A 442 2.55 -13.51 2.79
CA THR A 442 3.13 -13.93 1.52
C THR A 442 4.35 -13.10 1.14
N LYS A 443 5.17 -13.64 0.24
CA LYS A 443 6.35 -12.99 -0.33
C LYS A 443 6.13 -12.76 -1.81
N ARG A 444 6.88 -11.79 -2.37
CA ARG A 444 6.84 -11.33 -3.75
C ARG A 444 5.57 -10.52 -4.08
N LEU A 445 5.77 -9.46 -4.81
CA LEU A 445 4.73 -8.47 -5.11
C LEU A 445 3.42 -9.06 -5.69
N PRO A 446 3.44 -10.04 -6.63
CA PRO A 446 2.21 -10.64 -7.15
C PRO A 446 1.37 -11.33 -6.06
N ASN A 447 2.01 -12.08 -5.16
CA ASN A 447 1.31 -12.77 -4.08
C ASN A 447 0.80 -11.80 -3.01
N VAL A 448 1.58 -10.75 -2.71
CA VAL A 448 1.18 -9.68 -1.78
C VAL A 448 -0.01 -8.89 -2.32
N ARG A 449 -0.07 -8.66 -3.63
CA ARG A 449 -1.24 -8.07 -4.30
C ARG A 449 -2.49 -8.92 -4.14
N ALA A 450 -2.38 -10.23 -4.30
CA ALA A 450 -3.49 -11.18 -4.09
C ALA A 450 -3.95 -11.19 -2.63
N GLU A 451 -3.01 -11.15 -1.68
CA GLU A 451 -3.31 -11.10 -0.25
C GLU A 451 -4.03 -9.80 0.13
N MET A 452 -3.58 -8.65 -0.37
CA MET A 452 -4.25 -7.37 -0.14
C MET A 452 -5.63 -7.34 -0.80
N ALA A 453 -5.80 -7.90 -1.99
CA ALA A 453 -7.09 -7.98 -2.66
C ALA A 453 -8.14 -8.73 -1.81
N LEU A 454 -7.75 -9.82 -1.14
CA LEU A 454 -8.64 -10.53 -0.20
C LEU A 454 -9.00 -9.68 1.03
N HIS A 455 -8.06 -8.88 1.55
CA HIS A 455 -8.36 -7.93 2.64
C HIS A 455 -9.35 -6.86 2.20
N VAL A 456 -9.15 -6.28 1.01
CA VAL A 456 -10.03 -5.27 0.43
C VAL A 456 -11.43 -5.83 0.19
N LEU A 457 -11.53 -7.03 -0.38
CA LEU A 457 -12.81 -7.68 -0.61
C LEU A 457 -13.57 -7.93 0.71
N ALA A 458 -12.89 -8.51 1.70
CA ALA A 458 -13.49 -8.76 3.02
C ALA A 458 -13.90 -7.46 3.72
N TYR A 459 -13.07 -6.40 3.63
CA TYR A 459 -13.43 -5.09 4.14
C TYR A 459 -14.70 -4.54 3.48
N ASN A 460 -14.76 -4.55 2.15
CA ASN A 460 -15.90 -4.03 1.41
C ASN A 460 -17.16 -4.86 1.69
N MET A 461 -17.07 -6.18 1.70
CA MET A 461 -18.22 -7.06 2.04
C MET A 461 -18.76 -6.76 3.44
N THR A 462 -17.88 -6.68 4.44
CA THR A 462 -18.27 -6.32 5.80
C THR A 462 -18.95 -4.94 5.83
N ARG A 463 -18.39 -3.98 5.09
CA ARG A 463 -18.94 -2.62 5.04
C ARG A 463 -20.34 -2.60 4.42
N VAL A 464 -20.53 -3.29 3.30
CA VAL A 464 -21.84 -3.38 2.63
C VAL A 464 -22.87 -4.11 3.49
N MET A 465 -22.50 -5.24 4.11
CA MET A 465 -23.39 -5.95 5.04
C MET A 465 -23.81 -5.06 6.22
N ASN A 466 -22.93 -4.21 6.72
CA ASN A 466 -23.26 -3.26 7.79
C ASN A 466 -24.18 -2.12 7.34
N ILE A 467 -24.19 -1.77 6.04
CA ILE A 467 -25.02 -0.70 5.47
C ILE A 467 -26.44 -1.23 5.16
N ILE A 468 -26.54 -2.33 4.45
CA ILE A 468 -27.82 -2.84 3.93
C ILE A 468 -28.29 -4.15 4.56
N GLY A 469 -27.45 -4.84 5.34
CA GLY A 469 -27.73 -6.15 5.92
C GLY A 469 -27.41 -7.32 4.99
N SER A 470 -27.15 -8.51 5.57
CA SER A 470 -26.77 -9.69 4.81
C SER A 470 -27.89 -10.19 3.90
N LYS A 471 -29.16 -10.23 4.37
CA LYS A 471 -30.31 -10.68 3.56
C LYS A 471 -30.54 -9.80 2.34
N ALA A 472 -30.48 -8.47 2.50
CA ALA A 472 -30.64 -7.55 1.38
C ALA A 472 -29.51 -7.69 0.37
N LEU A 473 -28.27 -7.89 0.82
CA LEU A 473 -27.13 -8.11 -0.07
C LEU A 473 -27.28 -9.43 -0.84
N VAL A 474 -27.70 -10.53 -0.19
CA VAL A 474 -28.00 -11.81 -0.87
C VAL A 474 -29.08 -11.63 -1.94
N ALA A 475 -30.15 -10.90 -1.63
CA ALA A 475 -31.20 -10.61 -2.62
C ALA A 475 -30.65 -9.78 -3.81
N ALA A 476 -29.84 -8.77 -3.55
CA ALA A 476 -29.24 -7.93 -4.58
C ALA A 476 -28.19 -8.65 -5.45
N ILE A 477 -27.54 -9.70 -4.95
CA ILE A 477 -26.62 -10.53 -5.73
C ILE A 477 -27.37 -11.44 -6.70
N ARG A 478 -28.53 -11.96 -6.28
CA ARG A 478 -29.36 -12.86 -7.09
C ARG A 478 -30.18 -12.14 -8.17
N GLY A 479 -30.26 -10.82 -8.12
CA GLY A 479 -30.91 -9.96 -9.12
C GLY A 479 -32.32 -9.76 -8.88
#